data_98182e05e493b78a637c16baadb4772c
#
_entry.id   98182e05e493b78a637c16baadb4772c
#
_cell.length_a   1.000
_cell.length_b   1.000
_cell.length_c   1.000
_cell.angle_alpha   90.00
_cell.angle_beta   90.00
_cell.angle_gamma   90.00
#
_symmetry.space_group_name_H-M   'P 1'
#
loop_
_entity.id
_entity.type
_entity.pdbx_description
1 polymer ?
#
loop_
_entity_poly.entity_id
_entity_poly.type
_entity_poly.pdbx_seq_one_letter_code
_entity_poly.pdbx_strand_id
1 'polypeptide(L)'
;MQDNLTPSRKQQHVELCVNENVIFQRKTNGFERYEFVHNALPEYNFSEISTETEFLGVNCRFPLLLSCMTGGYPQAERINQELAEICQSFKIPMGVGSQRQAIENSNYHNSFKITREKAPSIPLLSNIGAPEVAKMKSSVDICRMIDLIKADALVV
;
A
#
# COMPACT_ATOMS: atom_id res chain seq x y z
N MET A 1 -5.96 -23.36 -17.81
CA MET A 1 -5.12 -23.79 -16.64
C MET A 1 -4.13 -22.72 -16.15
N GLN A 2 -4.18 -21.47 -16.62
CA GLN A 2 -3.29 -20.39 -16.13
C GLN A 2 -3.88 -19.56 -14.96
N ASP A 3 -5.17 -19.69 -14.66
CA ASP A 3 -5.87 -18.78 -13.75
C ASP A 3 -5.59 -18.97 -12.24
N ASN A 4 -5.04 -20.11 -11.84
CA ASN A 4 -4.79 -20.41 -10.41
C ASN A 4 -3.37 -20.04 -9.91
N LEU A 5 -2.46 -19.62 -10.78
CA LEU A 5 -1.07 -19.38 -10.39
C LEU A 5 -0.87 -18.03 -9.67
N THR A 6 -1.64 -17.01 -10.02
CA THR A 6 -1.43 -15.66 -9.46
C THR A 6 -1.89 -15.50 -8.01
N PRO A 7 -3.08 -15.99 -7.60
CA PRO A 7 -3.48 -15.98 -6.19
C PRO A 7 -2.52 -16.78 -5.31
N SER A 8 -2.09 -17.96 -5.77
CA SER A 8 -1.11 -18.80 -5.07
C SER A 8 0.24 -18.09 -4.90
N ARG A 9 0.74 -17.40 -5.93
CA ARG A 9 1.98 -16.61 -5.84
C ARG A 9 1.88 -15.46 -4.85
N LYS A 10 0.74 -14.77 -4.80
CA LYS A 10 0.52 -13.67 -3.84
C LYS A 10 0.50 -14.16 -2.39
N GLN A 11 -0.11 -15.31 -2.13
CA GLN A 11 -0.06 -15.97 -0.84
C GLN A 11 1.37 -16.36 -0.46
N GLN A 12 2.11 -17.00 -1.38
CA GLN A 12 3.52 -17.37 -1.17
C GLN A 12 4.40 -16.16 -0.85
N HIS A 13 4.17 -14.99 -1.46
CA HIS A 13 4.93 -13.78 -1.13
C HIS A 13 4.75 -13.39 0.33
N VAL A 14 3.53 -13.44 0.87
CA VAL A 14 3.27 -13.14 2.28
C VAL A 14 3.94 -14.18 3.17
N GLU A 15 3.78 -15.47 2.87
CA GLU A 15 4.37 -16.58 3.63
C GLU A 15 5.90 -16.48 3.68
N LEU A 16 6.55 -16.17 2.56
CA LEU A 16 8.00 -15.96 2.51
C LEU A 16 8.43 -14.76 3.35
N CYS A 17 7.72 -13.63 3.26
CA CYS A 17 8.06 -12.43 4.03
C CYS A 17 7.88 -12.61 5.54
N VAL A 18 6.95 -13.48 5.96
CA VAL A 18 6.67 -13.74 7.39
C VAL A 18 7.61 -14.79 7.96
N ASN A 19 7.92 -15.85 7.21
CA ASN A 19 8.60 -17.03 7.73
C ASN A 19 10.09 -17.10 7.37
N GLU A 20 10.54 -16.34 6.36
CA GLU A 20 11.90 -16.43 5.85
C GLU A 20 12.65 -15.10 5.98
N ASN A 21 13.97 -15.18 6.00
CA ASN A 21 14.81 -13.98 5.92
C ASN A 21 14.94 -13.51 4.48
N VAL A 22 14.12 -12.53 4.11
CA VAL A 22 14.08 -11.94 2.75
C VAL A 22 14.83 -10.60 2.65
N ILE A 23 15.68 -10.28 3.63
CA ILE A 23 16.46 -9.04 3.66
C ILE A 23 17.54 -9.08 2.59
N PHE A 24 17.73 -7.97 1.88
CA PHE A 24 18.84 -7.82 0.95
C PHE A 24 20.18 -7.88 1.69
N GLN A 25 21.05 -8.83 1.30
CA GLN A 25 22.35 -9.00 1.94
C GLN A 25 23.41 -7.96 1.51
N ARG A 26 23.24 -7.34 0.34
CA ARG A 26 24.23 -6.44 -0.27
C ARG A 26 23.72 -5.06 -0.60
N LYS A 27 22.43 -4.81 -0.41
CA LYS A 27 21.79 -3.51 -0.68
C LYS A 27 21.16 -2.98 0.59
N THR A 28 21.28 -1.67 0.80
CA THR A 28 20.64 -0.94 1.88
C THR A 28 19.59 0.01 1.31
N ASN A 29 18.79 0.63 2.15
CA ASN A 29 17.86 1.68 1.76
C ASN A 29 18.55 3.05 1.55
N GLY A 30 19.86 3.13 1.86
CA GLY A 30 20.67 4.33 1.66
C GLY A 30 20.57 5.35 2.79
N PHE A 31 19.87 5.07 3.88
CA PHE A 31 19.80 6.01 5.02
C PHE A 31 21.14 6.23 5.71
N GLU A 32 22.08 5.30 5.60
CA GLU A 32 23.45 5.45 6.08
C GLU A 32 24.24 6.59 5.42
N ARG A 33 23.69 7.20 4.35
CA ARG A 33 24.29 8.38 3.69
C ARG A 33 23.87 9.71 4.30
N TYR A 34 22.94 9.69 5.25
CA TYR A 34 22.38 10.87 5.89
C TYR A 34 22.79 10.87 7.36
N GLU A 35 23.37 11.98 7.77
CA GLU A 35 23.72 12.22 9.16
C GLU A 35 23.05 13.50 9.64
N PHE A 36 22.50 13.47 10.83
CA PHE A 36 21.97 14.68 11.47
C PHE A 36 23.11 15.51 12.03
N VAL A 37 23.09 16.82 11.78
CA VAL A 37 24.00 17.74 12.46
C VAL A 37 23.65 17.72 13.96
N HIS A 38 24.61 17.27 14.78
CA HIS A 38 24.39 17.16 16.21
C HIS A 38 24.23 18.56 16.83
N ASN A 39 23.16 18.76 17.60
CA ASN A 39 22.94 19.93 18.44
C ASN A 39 22.72 19.46 19.89
N ALA A 40 23.69 19.72 20.75
CA ALA A 40 23.67 19.25 22.14
C ALA A 40 22.62 19.97 23.01
N LEU A 41 22.24 21.19 22.65
CA LEU A 41 21.27 22.02 23.36
C LEU A 41 20.25 22.58 22.35
N PRO A 42 19.31 21.76 21.87
CA PRO A 42 18.28 22.27 20.98
C PRO A 42 17.32 23.18 21.74
N GLU A 43 16.96 24.29 21.12
CA GLU A 43 16.01 25.28 21.67
C GLU A 43 14.54 24.88 21.44
N TYR A 44 14.24 23.57 21.41
CA TYR A 44 12.91 23.03 21.21
C TYR A 44 12.51 22.10 22.35
N ASN A 45 11.26 22.19 22.76
CA ASN A 45 10.67 21.20 23.63
C ASN A 45 10.19 19.98 22.80
N PHE A 46 10.33 18.81 23.34
CA PHE A 46 9.84 17.58 22.68
C PHE A 46 8.35 17.64 22.34
N SER A 47 7.54 18.30 23.16
CA SER A 47 6.12 18.49 22.97
C SER A 47 5.75 19.43 21.81
N GLU A 48 6.70 20.22 21.31
CA GLU A 48 6.52 21.15 20.18
C GLU A 48 6.83 20.50 18.83
N ILE A 49 7.41 19.29 18.84
CA ILE A 49 7.76 18.57 17.62
C ILE A 49 6.50 17.97 17.01
N SER A 50 6.19 18.37 15.78
CA SER A 50 5.14 17.76 14.97
C SER A 50 5.75 16.89 13.88
N THR A 51 5.17 15.69 13.69
CA THR A 51 5.47 14.79 12.57
C THR A 51 4.39 14.85 11.48
N GLU A 52 3.41 15.75 11.63
CA GLU A 52 2.34 15.91 10.67
C GLU A 52 2.87 16.35 9.31
N THR A 53 2.26 15.81 8.26
CA THR A 53 2.60 16.11 6.87
C THR A 53 1.35 16.06 6.02
N GLU A 54 1.37 16.71 4.87
CA GLU A 54 0.31 16.63 3.88
C GLU A 54 0.68 15.62 2.79
N PHE A 55 -0.27 14.75 2.43
CA PHE A 55 -0.15 13.85 1.30
C PHE A 55 -1.46 13.80 0.51
N LEU A 56 -1.40 14.14 -0.79
CA LEU A 56 -2.56 14.23 -1.68
C LEU A 56 -3.69 15.14 -1.12
N GLY A 57 -3.33 16.27 -0.51
CA GLY A 57 -4.28 17.21 0.09
C GLY A 57 -4.90 16.77 1.42
N VAL A 58 -4.42 15.67 2.00
CA VAL A 58 -4.91 15.14 3.29
C VAL A 58 -3.80 15.25 4.34
N ASN A 59 -4.14 15.78 5.52
CA ASN A 59 -3.23 15.83 6.66
C ASN A 59 -3.02 14.43 7.25
N CYS A 60 -1.78 13.97 7.22
CA CYS A 60 -1.32 12.71 7.77
C CYS A 60 -0.53 12.95 9.06
N ARG A 61 -0.64 12.04 10.01
CA ARG A 61 0.03 12.18 11.30
C ARG A 61 1.55 11.97 11.23
N PHE A 62 2.00 11.17 10.25
CA PHE A 62 3.40 10.82 10.07
C PHE A 62 3.77 10.83 8.57
N PRO A 63 5.03 11.14 8.20
CA PRO A 63 5.53 11.01 6.84
C PRO A 63 5.81 9.53 6.50
N LEU A 64 4.84 8.68 6.71
CA LEU A 64 4.88 7.25 6.47
C LEU A 64 3.74 6.85 5.54
N LEU A 65 3.98 5.85 4.70
CA LEU A 65 2.99 5.26 3.82
C LEU A 65 3.13 3.74 3.88
N LEU A 66 2.01 3.03 4.09
CA LEU A 66 1.97 1.59 3.93
C LEU A 66 1.96 1.25 2.44
N SER A 67 3.07 0.69 1.96
CA SER A 67 3.27 0.41 0.54
C SER A 67 2.38 -0.70 0.00
N CYS A 68 2.24 -0.74 -1.33
CA CYS A 68 1.36 -1.63 -2.09
C CYS A 68 1.83 -3.09 -2.04
N MET A 69 1.22 -3.94 -1.20
CA MET A 69 1.64 -5.35 -1.06
C MET A 69 0.52 -6.37 -1.28
N THR A 70 -0.64 -6.22 -0.64
CA THR A 70 -1.65 -7.26 -0.50
C THR A 70 -2.93 -6.99 -1.31
N GLY A 71 -3.60 -8.08 -1.71
CA GLY A 71 -4.87 -8.08 -2.43
C GLY A 71 -4.96 -9.18 -3.49
N GLY A 72 -6.17 -9.64 -3.80
CA GLY A 72 -6.44 -10.55 -4.90
C GLY A 72 -6.14 -12.03 -4.63
N TYR A 73 -6.28 -12.48 -3.39
CA TYR A 73 -6.30 -13.89 -2.99
C TYR A 73 -7.18 -14.06 -1.73
N PRO A 74 -7.62 -15.28 -1.36
CA PRO A 74 -8.68 -15.47 -0.37
C PRO A 74 -8.42 -14.83 1.00
N GLN A 75 -7.20 -14.91 1.52
CA GLN A 75 -6.85 -14.37 2.85
C GLN A 75 -6.54 -12.86 2.82
N ALA A 76 -6.41 -12.27 1.64
CA ALA A 76 -6.05 -10.86 1.51
C ALA A 76 -7.10 -9.91 2.06
N GLU A 77 -8.38 -10.29 2.06
CA GLU A 77 -9.45 -9.46 2.61
C GLU A 77 -9.21 -9.16 4.09
N ARG A 78 -8.93 -10.18 4.89
CA ARG A 78 -8.65 -10.00 6.31
C ARG A 78 -7.39 -9.16 6.55
N ILE A 79 -6.31 -9.44 5.82
CA ILE A 79 -5.06 -8.69 5.96
C ILE A 79 -5.28 -7.21 5.60
N ASN A 80 -5.94 -6.94 4.49
CA ASN A 80 -6.22 -5.58 4.05
C ASN A 80 -7.17 -4.86 5.00
N GLN A 81 -8.12 -5.56 5.61
CA GLN A 81 -8.97 -5.01 6.66
C GLN A 81 -8.14 -4.54 7.86
N GLU A 82 -7.33 -5.42 8.43
CA GLU A 82 -6.51 -5.14 9.61
C GLU A 82 -5.52 -3.98 9.33
N LEU A 83 -4.87 -3.99 8.16
CA LEU A 83 -3.96 -2.92 7.75
C LEU A 83 -4.69 -1.59 7.55
N ALA A 84 -5.87 -1.59 6.94
CA ALA A 84 -6.65 -0.38 6.74
C ALA A 84 -7.14 0.22 8.08
N GLU A 85 -7.57 -0.59 9.04
CA GLU A 85 -7.94 -0.16 10.38
C GLU A 85 -6.76 0.49 11.12
N ILE A 86 -5.56 -0.10 11.01
CA ILE A 86 -4.32 0.47 11.55
C ILE A 86 -4.00 1.80 10.87
N CYS A 87 -3.97 1.84 9.54
CA CYS A 87 -3.66 3.05 8.78
C CYS A 87 -4.64 4.18 9.09
N GLN A 88 -5.93 3.87 9.21
CA GLN A 88 -6.96 4.83 9.61
C GLN A 88 -6.72 5.37 11.03
N SER A 89 -6.39 4.51 12.00
CA SER A 89 -6.16 4.92 13.38
C SER A 89 -4.94 5.82 13.54
N PHE A 90 -3.89 5.56 12.76
CA PHE A 90 -2.66 6.36 12.75
C PHE A 90 -2.69 7.51 11.74
N LYS A 91 -3.74 7.66 10.95
CA LYS A 91 -3.85 8.66 9.87
C LYS A 91 -2.64 8.63 8.93
N ILE A 92 -2.28 7.45 8.45
CA ILE A 92 -1.22 7.26 7.44
C ILE A 92 -1.81 6.74 6.13
N PRO A 93 -1.29 7.16 4.97
CA PRO A 93 -1.72 6.65 3.68
C PRO A 93 -1.47 5.15 3.52
N MET A 94 -2.29 4.50 2.69
CA MET A 94 -2.16 3.07 2.37
C MET A 94 -2.28 2.82 0.87
N GLY A 95 -1.40 1.95 0.34
CA GLY A 95 -1.53 1.40 -0.99
C GLY A 95 -1.97 -0.07 -0.95
N VAL A 96 -2.88 -0.44 -1.86
CA VAL A 96 -3.27 -1.85 -2.04
C VAL A 96 -2.30 -2.55 -3.01
N GLY A 97 -2.19 -3.87 -2.90
CA GLY A 97 -1.44 -4.67 -3.87
C GLY A 97 -2.07 -4.61 -5.26
N SER A 98 -1.30 -5.03 -6.29
CA SER A 98 -1.75 -4.97 -7.69
C SER A 98 -3.17 -5.51 -7.86
N GLN A 99 -4.05 -4.66 -8.44
CA GLN A 99 -5.46 -4.96 -8.68
C GLN A 99 -5.71 -5.74 -9.98
N ARG A 100 -4.65 -6.29 -10.62
CA ARG A 100 -4.82 -7.15 -11.79
C ARG A 100 -5.89 -8.23 -11.55
N GLN A 101 -5.87 -8.86 -10.38
CA GLN A 101 -6.84 -9.89 -10.03
C GLN A 101 -8.29 -9.36 -9.92
N ALA A 102 -8.47 -8.10 -9.56
CA ALA A 102 -9.79 -7.49 -9.55
C ALA A 102 -10.35 -7.26 -10.97
N ILE A 103 -9.47 -7.05 -11.97
CA ILE A 103 -9.87 -6.95 -13.37
C ILE A 103 -10.25 -8.34 -13.90
N GLU A 104 -9.45 -9.35 -13.59
CA GLU A 104 -9.60 -10.70 -14.11
C GLU A 104 -10.77 -11.46 -13.47
N ASN A 105 -11.06 -11.21 -12.17
CA ASN A 105 -12.06 -11.96 -11.41
C ASN A 105 -12.70 -11.14 -10.29
N SER A 106 -14.00 -10.91 -10.41
CA SER A 106 -14.80 -10.16 -9.43
C SER A 106 -14.85 -10.79 -8.03
N ASN A 107 -14.57 -12.09 -7.89
CA ASN A 107 -14.52 -12.75 -6.58
C ASN A 107 -13.48 -12.14 -5.65
N TYR A 108 -12.47 -11.46 -6.19
CA TYR A 108 -11.44 -10.79 -5.40
C TYR A 108 -11.73 -9.33 -5.09
N HIS A 109 -12.85 -8.76 -5.55
CA HIS A 109 -13.20 -7.35 -5.32
C HIS A 109 -13.22 -6.99 -3.83
N ASN A 110 -13.79 -7.85 -2.98
CA ASN A 110 -13.91 -7.58 -1.56
C ASN A 110 -12.54 -7.43 -0.88
N SER A 111 -11.54 -8.20 -1.31
CA SER A 111 -10.18 -8.09 -0.78
C SER A 111 -9.54 -6.72 -0.98
N PHE A 112 -10.10 -5.90 -1.89
CA PHE A 112 -9.67 -4.52 -2.13
C PHE A 112 -10.67 -3.50 -1.55
N LYS A 113 -12.00 -3.70 -1.74
CA LYS A 113 -13.03 -2.78 -1.25
C LYS A 113 -12.98 -2.54 0.24
N ILE A 114 -12.68 -3.60 1.01
CA ILE A 114 -12.57 -3.55 2.46
C ILE A 114 -11.64 -2.45 2.95
N THR A 115 -10.61 -2.08 2.17
CA THR A 115 -9.66 -1.04 2.56
C THR A 115 -10.33 0.33 2.68
N ARG A 116 -11.17 0.72 1.71
CA ARG A 116 -11.90 2.01 1.79
C ARG A 116 -13.00 1.97 2.84
N GLU A 117 -13.64 0.82 3.03
CA GLU A 117 -14.67 0.66 4.07
C GLU A 117 -14.09 0.88 5.48
N LYS A 118 -12.86 0.38 5.72
CA LYS A 118 -12.17 0.46 7.01
C LYS A 118 -11.31 1.71 7.17
N ALA A 119 -10.92 2.32 6.06
CA ALA A 119 -10.10 3.53 6.03
C ALA A 119 -10.77 4.63 5.17
N PRO A 120 -11.89 5.21 5.64
CA PRO A 120 -12.68 6.15 4.85
C PRO A 120 -12.01 7.50 4.63
N SER A 121 -11.06 7.93 5.48
CA SER A 121 -10.55 9.30 5.50
C SER A 121 -9.05 9.45 5.22
N ILE A 122 -8.34 8.36 4.99
CA ILE A 122 -6.92 8.43 4.61
C ILE A 122 -6.75 8.33 3.09
N PRO A 123 -5.64 8.83 2.54
CA PRO A 123 -5.29 8.59 1.14
C PRO A 123 -5.12 7.10 0.86
N LEU A 124 -5.86 6.59 -0.13
CA LEU A 124 -5.71 5.23 -0.65
C LEU A 124 -5.14 5.25 -2.06
N LEU A 125 -4.15 4.38 -2.29
CA LEU A 125 -3.49 4.22 -3.57
C LEU A 125 -3.94 2.91 -4.24
N SER A 126 -4.51 3.04 -5.43
CA SER A 126 -4.70 1.93 -6.36
C SER A 126 -3.34 1.48 -6.91
N ASN A 127 -3.20 0.24 -7.33
CA ASN A 127 -1.94 -0.25 -7.88
C ASN A 127 -2.15 -1.24 -9.02
N ILE A 128 -1.29 -1.11 -10.04
CA ILE A 128 -1.17 -2.08 -11.14
C ILE A 128 0.24 -2.06 -11.69
N GLY A 129 0.74 -3.21 -12.12
CA GLY A 129 2.07 -3.29 -12.73
C GLY A 129 2.13 -2.67 -14.14
N ALA A 130 3.20 -1.97 -14.47
CA ALA A 130 3.45 -1.39 -15.80
C ALA A 130 3.26 -2.38 -16.97
N PRO A 131 3.69 -3.66 -16.87
CA PRO A 131 3.44 -4.65 -17.93
C PRO A 131 1.96 -4.91 -18.18
N GLU A 132 1.10 -4.76 -17.17
CA GLU A 132 -0.35 -4.94 -17.31
C GLU A 132 -0.98 -3.71 -17.98
N VAL A 133 -0.54 -2.52 -17.59
CA VAL A 133 -0.96 -1.26 -18.24
C VAL A 133 -0.61 -1.27 -19.74
N ALA A 134 0.61 -1.72 -20.07
CA ALA A 134 1.05 -1.79 -21.47
C ALA A 134 0.23 -2.75 -22.36
N LYS A 135 -0.47 -3.72 -21.77
CA LYS A 135 -1.36 -4.65 -22.49
C LYS A 135 -2.79 -4.12 -22.61
N MET A 136 -3.16 -3.11 -21.85
CA MET A 136 -4.51 -2.56 -21.85
C MET A 136 -4.79 -1.81 -23.16
N LYS A 137 -5.97 -2.04 -23.72
CA LYS A 137 -6.43 -1.36 -24.94
C LYS A 137 -7.17 -0.06 -24.64
N SER A 138 -7.58 0.15 -23.39
CA SER A 138 -8.30 1.35 -22.96
C SER A 138 -8.08 1.62 -21.47
N SER A 139 -8.33 2.87 -21.04
CA SER A 139 -8.26 3.29 -19.66
C SER A 139 -9.46 2.83 -18.80
N VAL A 140 -10.46 2.19 -19.39
CA VAL A 140 -11.71 1.81 -18.69
C VAL A 140 -11.42 0.90 -17.50
N ASP A 141 -10.54 -0.07 -17.65
CA ASP A 141 -10.20 -0.99 -16.54
C ASP A 141 -9.41 -0.29 -15.45
N ILE A 142 -8.59 0.70 -15.81
CA ILE A 142 -7.90 1.56 -14.82
C ILE A 142 -8.93 2.37 -14.01
N CYS A 143 -9.89 3.00 -14.68
CA CYS A 143 -10.96 3.73 -14.00
C CYS A 143 -11.75 2.80 -13.06
N ARG A 144 -12.12 1.61 -13.53
CA ARG A 144 -12.82 0.61 -12.70
C ARG A 144 -12.06 0.21 -11.45
N MET A 145 -10.74 0.07 -11.54
CA MET A 145 -9.90 -0.24 -10.37
C MET A 145 -9.88 0.90 -9.35
N ILE A 146 -9.71 2.13 -9.84
CA ILE A 146 -9.74 3.35 -9.02
C ILE A 146 -11.09 3.47 -8.32
N ASP A 147 -12.19 3.33 -9.08
CA ASP A 147 -13.55 3.43 -8.56
C ASP A 147 -13.86 2.32 -7.55
N LEU A 148 -13.32 1.12 -7.76
CA LEU A 148 -13.56 -0.05 -6.90
C LEU A 148 -13.22 0.22 -5.43
N ILE A 149 -12.16 0.96 -5.19
CA ILE A 149 -11.70 1.32 -3.83
C ILE A 149 -11.79 2.83 -3.58
N LYS A 150 -12.36 3.60 -4.51
CA LYS A 150 -12.37 5.07 -4.46
C LYS A 150 -10.98 5.61 -4.15
N ALA A 151 -9.99 5.16 -4.94
CA ALA A 151 -8.61 5.54 -4.72
C ALA A 151 -8.35 7.01 -5.04
N ASP A 152 -7.46 7.62 -4.28
CA ASP A 152 -7.05 9.02 -4.43
C ASP A 152 -5.91 9.17 -5.45
N ALA A 153 -5.16 8.08 -5.71
CA ALA A 153 -4.11 8.03 -6.72
C ALA A 153 -3.86 6.61 -7.23
N LEU A 154 -3.14 6.49 -8.35
CA LEU A 154 -2.71 5.25 -8.96
C LEU A 154 -1.18 5.13 -8.94
N VAL A 155 -0.70 3.98 -8.47
CA VAL A 155 0.72 3.57 -8.54
C VAL A 155 0.88 2.56 -9.69
N VAL A 156 1.86 2.80 -10.57
CA VAL A 156 2.22 1.95 -11.70
C VAL A 156 3.66 1.47 -11.56
#